data_c0893af69dbe4a24f484efa54b01cb17
#
_entry.id   c0893af69dbe4a24f484efa54b01cb17
#
_cell.length_a   1.000
_cell.length_b   1.000
_cell.length_c   1.000
_cell.angle_alpha   90.00
_cell.angle_beta   90.00
_cell.angle_gamma   90.00
#
_symmetry.space_group_name_H-M   'P 1'
#
loop_
_entity.id
_entity.type
_entity.pdbx_description
1 polymer ?
#
loop_
_entity_poly.entity_id
_entity_poly.type
_entity_poly.pdbx_seq_one_letter_code
_entity_poly.pdbx_strand_id
1 'polypeptide(L)'
;MRWCGEDPRNFIAFEQMQVVWEGFPQPVAAPATAPAFMAQPHGPLTRRNWLLGLAAGVLVMVGAIGWLAQRYSQVQSWVTAPGEQYRDTLPDGSHLDLAPDSRLSIRFSLLEREVRLERGEAYFGVAHNALRPFVVTAVGLTATAVGTAFDVRTGPDATAVTVSAGWVRIAPVAYNDRADVAAAPFRAHAGQRVTLLAAAKRLSVAQVDLGAAESWRNGVLEFVGQPLQDVVGEVDRFVKRRIILAASLQNLRFTGTVSPGKLEDWLEALKLIYAVEVVDEGTNGIHILAHGHDSARKRR
;
A
#
# COMPACT_ATOMS: atom_id res chain seq x y z
N MET A 1 -27.21 -20.41 34.42
CA MET A 1 -26.05 -21.23 34.87
C MET A 1 -25.79 -22.51 34.05
N ARG A 2 -26.72 -22.98 33.23
CA ARG A 2 -26.51 -24.21 32.39
C ARG A 2 -25.41 -24.04 31.38
N TRP A 3 -25.31 -22.88 30.74
CA TRP A 3 -24.30 -22.52 29.74
C TRP A 3 -22.84 -22.55 30.27
N CYS A 4 -22.60 -22.22 31.55
CA CYS A 4 -21.27 -22.28 32.16
C CYS A 4 -20.77 -23.72 32.39
N GLY A 5 -21.65 -24.72 32.37
CA GLY A 5 -21.30 -26.13 32.58
C GLY A 5 -21.02 -26.90 31.28
N GLU A 6 -21.28 -26.31 30.12
CA GLU A 6 -21.16 -27.03 28.84
C GLU A 6 -19.75 -26.96 28.23
N ASP A 7 -18.94 -25.93 28.54
CA ASP A 7 -17.56 -25.78 28.08
C ASP A 7 -16.75 -25.00 29.14
N PRO A 8 -15.55 -25.45 29.55
CA PRO A 8 -14.68 -24.74 30.50
C PRO A 8 -14.32 -23.32 30.08
N ARG A 9 -14.33 -22.99 28.78
CA ARG A 9 -14.09 -21.66 28.23
C ARG A 9 -15.22 -20.69 28.54
N ASN A 10 -16.44 -21.18 28.68
CA ASN A 10 -17.60 -20.38 29.03
C ASN A 10 -17.53 -19.90 30.48
N PHE A 11 -16.92 -20.69 31.36
CA PHE A 11 -16.69 -20.31 32.75
C PHE A 11 -15.67 -19.18 32.87
N ILE A 12 -14.58 -19.22 32.11
CA ILE A 12 -13.55 -18.16 32.07
C ILE A 12 -14.14 -16.85 31.51
N ALA A 13 -14.97 -16.94 30.47
CA ALA A 13 -15.65 -15.78 29.89
C ALA A 13 -16.66 -15.16 30.88
N PHE A 14 -17.34 -15.98 31.66
CA PHE A 14 -18.27 -15.52 32.70
C PHE A 14 -17.56 -14.81 33.85
N GLU A 15 -16.41 -15.36 34.32
CA GLU A 15 -15.58 -14.73 35.36
C GLU A 15 -15.03 -13.37 34.90
N GLN A 16 -14.56 -13.27 33.66
CA GLN A 16 -14.10 -11.99 33.10
C GLN A 16 -15.20 -10.95 32.99
N MET A 17 -16.42 -11.37 32.66
CA MET A 17 -17.56 -10.48 32.58
C MET A 17 -18.03 -10.01 33.99
N GLN A 18 -17.89 -10.84 35.00
CA GLN A 18 -18.20 -10.51 36.39
C GLN A 18 -17.27 -9.44 36.96
N VAL A 19 -15.97 -9.55 36.68
CA VAL A 19 -14.96 -8.54 37.07
C VAL A 19 -15.28 -7.17 36.43
N VAL A 20 -15.71 -7.17 35.17
CA VAL A 20 -16.11 -5.94 34.47
C VAL A 20 -17.40 -5.34 35.10
N TRP A 21 -18.34 -6.21 35.49
CA TRP A 21 -19.60 -5.78 36.11
C TRP A 21 -19.41 -5.20 37.51
N GLU A 22 -18.51 -5.78 38.31
CA GLU A 22 -18.18 -5.27 39.67
C GLU A 22 -17.41 -3.94 39.63
N GLY A 23 -16.76 -3.61 38.51
CA GLY A 23 -16.06 -2.33 38.29
C GLY A 23 -16.99 -1.15 38.00
N PHE A 24 -18.27 -1.38 37.73
CA PHE A 24 -19.22 -0.28 37.60
C PHE A 24 -19.64 0.25 38.98
N PRO A 25 -19.60 1.58 39.21
CA PRO A 25 -20.04 2.15 40.47
C PRO A 25 -21.51 1.78 40.71
N GLN A 26 -21.73 1.02 41.79
CA GLN A 26 -23.11 0.70 42.23
C GLN A 26 -23.86 2.00 42.46
N PRO A 27 -25.14 2.13 42.03
CA PRO A 27 -25.90 3.32 42.30
C PRO A 27 -26.01 3.48 43.82
N VAL A 28 -25.38 4.51 44.36
CA VAL A 28 -25.48 4.89 45.76
C VAL A 28 -26.94 5.20 46.02
N ALA A 29 -27.57 4.50 46.97
CA ALA A 29 -28.95 4.77 47.37
C ALA A 29 -29.07 6.26 47.75
N ALA A 30 -29.87 6.99 47.00
CA ALA A 30 -30.07 8.41 47.27
C ALA A 30 -30.67 8.58 48.68
N PRO A 31 -30.20 9.56 49.49
CA PRO A 31 -30.76 9.83 50.78
C PRO A 31 -32.26 10.19 50.65
N ALA A 32 -33.09 9.64 51.52
CA ALA A 32 -34.56 9.74 51.51
C ALA A 32 -35.12 11.16 51.71
N THR A 33 -34.32 12.20 51.59
CA THR A 33 -34.71 13.62 51.73
C THR A 33 -34.39 14.42 50.47
N ALA A 34 -34.78 13.91 49.29
CA ALA A 34 -34.84 14.77 48.12
C ALA A 34 -36.07 15.70 48.26
N PRO A 35 -35.92 17.04 48.09
CA PRO A 35 -37.05 17.91 48.01
C PRO A 35 -37.96 17.44 46.87
N ALA A 36 -39.26 17.35 47.13
CA ALA A 36 -40.27 17.02 46.12
C ALA A 36 -40.14 18.05 44.98
N PHE A 37 -39.38 17.72 43.98
CA PHE A 37 -39.40 18.45 42.71
C PHE A 37 -40.82 18.21 42.18
N MET A 38 -41.65 19.24 42.19
CA MET A 38 -43.01 19.17 41.66
C MET A 38 -42.89 18.61 40.24
N ALA A 39 -43.24 17.34 40.08
CA ALA A 39 -43.43 16.73 38.79
C ALA A 39 -44.55 17.51 38.10
N GLN A 40 -44.19 18.41 37.23
CA GLN A 40 -45.17 19.01 36.33
C GLN A 40 -45.82 17.86 35.57
N PRO A 41 -47.16 17.76 35.54
CA PRO A 41 -47.84 16.74 34.77
C PRO A 41 -47.49 16.97 33.30
N HIS A 42 -46.58 16.15 32.78
CA HIS A 42 -46.37 16.08 31.34
C HIS A 42 -47.69 15.61 30.76
N GLY A 43 -48.43 16.53 30.11
CA GLY A 43 -49.65 16.20 29.39
C GLY A 43 -49.44 14.99 28.50
N PRO A 44 -50.48 14.20 28.18
CA PRO A 44 -50.34 12.97 27.42
C PRO A 44 -49.60 13.29 26.10
N LEU A 45 -48.38 12.73 25.96
CA LEU A 45 -47.63 12.80 24.72
C LEU A 45 -48.52 12.17 23.65
N THR A 46 -49.16 13.01 22.85
CA THR A 46 -50.00 12.54 21.75
C THR A 46 -49.11 11.68 20.85
N ARG A 47 -49.65 10.56 20.34
CA ARG A 47 -48.91 9.66 19.38
C ARG A 47 -48.15 10.43 18.31
N ARG A 48 -48.65 11.60 17.92
CA ARG A 48 -48.05 12.52 16.96
C ARG A 48 -46.71 13.09 17.44
N ASN A 49 -46.55 13.45 18.70
CA ASN A 49 -45.32 14.02 19.25
C ASN A 49 -44.21 12.95 19.40
N TRP A 50 -44.61 11.71 19.71
CA TRP A 50 -43.68 10.58 19.75
C TRP A 50 -43.15 10.22 18.37
N LEU A 51 -44.01 10.25 17.34
CA LEU A 51 -43.59 10.05 15.92
C LEU A 51 -42.68 11.17 15.41
N LEU A 52 -42.93 12.43 15.83
CA LEU A 52 -42.06 13.56 15.50
C LEU A 52 -40.68 13.45 16.17
N GLY A 53 -40.64 12.97 17.43
CA GLY A 53 -39.36 12.72 18.13
C GLY A 53 -38.56 11.61 17.50
N LEU A 54 -39.20 10.51 17.07
CA LEU A 54 -38.57 9.43 16.31
C LEU A 54 -38.04 9.92 14.94
N ALA A 55 -38.83 10.69 14.20
CA ALA A 55 -38.43 11.24 12.92
C ALA A 55 -37.23 12.19 13.06
N ALA A 56 -37.19 13.05 14.07
CA ALA A 56 -36.07 13.92 14.39
C ALA A 56 -34.80 13.11 14.76
N GLY A 57 -34.95 12.06 15.56
CA GLY A 57 -33.87 11.16 15.94
C GLY A 57 -33.26 10.44 14.73
N VAL A 58 -34.10 9.95 13.82
CA VAL A 58 -33.65 9.30 12.57
C VAL A 58 -32.91 10.31 11.67
N LEU A 59 -33.42 11.54 11.53
CA LEU A 59 -32.75 12.59 10.73
C LEU A 59 -31.41 12.98 11.32
N VAL A 60 -31.26 13.10 12.61
CA VAL A 60 -29.97 13.37 13.29
C VAL A 60 -29.02 12.21 13.07
N MET A 61 -29.49 10.97 13.21
CA MET A 61 -28.66 9.78 12.98
C MET A 61 -28.20 9.67 11.53
N VAL A 62 -29.08 9.90 10.56
CA VAL A 62 -28.73 9.90 9.12
C VAL A 62 -27.75 11.04 8.82
N GLY A 63 -27.96 12.22 9.40
CA GLY A 63 -27.04 13.35 9.26
C GLY A 63 -25.66 13.06 9.85
N ALA A 64 -25.61 12.46 11.04
CA ALA A 64 -24.37 12.06 11.70
C ALA A 64 -23.62 10.98 10.91
N ILE A 65 -24.33 9.97 10.39
CA ILE A 65 -23.75 8.93 9.52
C ILE A 65 -23.24 9.55 8.22
N GLY A 66 -24.00 10.44 7.58
CA GLY A 66 -23.58 11.13 6.36
C GLY A 66 -22.34 12.00 6.58
N TRP A 67 -22.31 12.77 7.68
CA TRP A 67 -21.15 13.58 8.07
C TRP A 67 -19.92 12.71 8.35
N LEU A 68 -20.09 11.61 9.08
CA LEU A 68 -19.02 10.65 9.37
C LEU A 68 -18.51 10.00 8.08
N ALA A 69 -19.42 9.55 7.20
CA ALA A 69 -19.06 8.97 5.90
C ALA A 69 -18.26 9.95 5.03
N GLN A 70 -18.67 11.23 5.01
CA GLN A 70 -17.97 12.27 4.25
C GLN A 70 -16.58 12.56 4.83
N ARG A 71 -16.43 12.55 6.16
CA ARG A 71 -15.13 12.75 6.82
C ARG A 71 -14.13 11.60 6.55
N TYR A 72 -14.63 10.37 6.42
CA TYR A 72 -13.81 9.20 6.06
C TYR A 72 -13.58 9.04 4.56
N SER A 73 -14.25 9.81 3.69
CA SER A 73 -14.17 9.67 2.24
C SER A 73 -13.16 10.64 1.58
N GLN A 74 -12.30 11.30 2.37
CA GLN A 74 -11.31 12.20 1.79
C GLN A 74 -10.22 11.41 1.07
N VAL A 75 -9.95 11.77 -0.18
CA VAL A 75 -8.84 11.23 -0.96
C VAL A 75 -7.57 11.94 -0.55
N GLN A 76 -6.59 11.18 -0.11
CA GLN A 76 -5.23 11.65 0.15
C GLN A 76 -4.34 11.17 -0.99
N SER A 77 -3.44 12.01 -1.48
CA SER A 77 -2.55 11.68 -2.59
C SER A 77 -1.10 11.96 -2.21
N TRP A 78 -0.22 11.06 -2.57
CA TRP A 78 1.23 11.17 -2.41
C TRP A 78 1.90 11.06 -3.77
N VAL A 79 2.89 11.90 -3.98
CA VAL A 79 3.73 11.90 -5.18
C VAL A 79 5.17 12.05 -4.72
N THR A 80 6.02 11.13 -5.12
CA THR A 80 7.46 11.19 -4.89
C THR A 80 8.20 11.57 -6.17
N ALA A 81 9.19 12.44 -6.05
CA ALA A 81 10.10 12.78 -7.13
C ALA A 81 11.17 11.67 -7.33
N PRO A 82 11.89 11.65 -8.46
CA PRO A 82 13.08 10.81 -8.60
C PRO A 82 14.07 11.05 -7.46
N GLY A 83 14.60 9.98 -6.88
CA GLY A 83 15.49 10.02 -5.73
C GLY A 83 14.82 10.32 -4.38
N GLU A 84 13.51 10.43 -4.32
CA GLU A 84 12.74 10.69 -3.10
C GLU A 84 11.95 9.45 -2.68
N GLN A 85 12.21 8.96 -1.47
CA GLN A 85 11.41 7.92 -0.82
C GLN A 85 10.53 8.56 0.26
N TYR A 86 9.31 8.03 0.43
CA TYR A 86 8.40 8.49 1.46
C TYR A 86 7.92 7.33 2.31
N ARG A 87 7.86 7.53 3.63
CA ARG A 87 7.37 6.54 4.61
C ARG A 87 6.36 7.18 5.52
N ASP A 88 5.27 6.48 5.74
CA ASP A 88 4.21 6.96 6.61
C ASP A 88 3.45 5.80 7.27
N THR A 89 2.73 6.13 8.33
CA THR A 89 1.73 5.26 8.93
C THR A 89 0.36 5.80 8.60
N LEU A 90 -0.42 5.01 7.88
CA LEU A 90 -1.75 5.37 7.42
C LEU A 90 -2.74 5.47 8.60
N PRO A 91 -3.89 6.17 8.43
CA PRO A 91 -4.87 6.35 9.50
C PRO A 91 -5.48 5.07 10.08
N ASP A 92 -5.35 3.94 9.37
CA ASP A 92 -5.79 2.62 9.82
C ASP A 92 -4.70 1.83 10.57
N GLY A 93 -3.53 2.42 10.76
CA GLY A 93 -2.35 1.79 11.37
C GLY A 93 -1.51 0.97 10.40
N SER A 94 -1.84 0.93 9.11
CA SER A 94 -1.00 0.29 8.09
C SER A 94 0.25 1.12 7.81
N HIS A 95 1.37 0.44 7.52
CA HIS A 95 2.62 1.09 7.11
C HIS A 95 2.70 1.19 5.59
N LEU A 96 3.15 2.34 5.10
CA LEU A 96 3.41 2.65 3.70
C LEU A 96 4.88 3.03 3.52
N ASP A 97 5.58 2.31 2.64
CA ASP A 97 6.85 2.77 2.06
C ASP A 97 6.61 3.02 0.57
N LEU A 98 6.83 4.24 0.10
CA LEU A 98 6.64 4.65 -1.28
C LEU A 98 8.00 4.89 -1.93
N ALA A 99 8.28 4.18 -3.02
CA ALA A 99 9.51 4.30 -3.77
C ALA A 99 9.59 5.63 -4.54
N PRO A 100 10.76 6.01 -5.04
CA PRO A 100 10.90 7.18 -5.90
C PRO A 100 10.08 7.10 -7.19
N ASP A 101 9.76 8.26 -7.76
CA ASP A 101 8.97 8.41 -8.98
C ASP A 101 7.63 7.65 -8.93
N SER A 102 6.94 7.75 -7.81
CA SER A 102 5.69 7.04 -7.56
C SER A 102 4.52 8.01 -7.35
N ARG A 103 3.32 7.56 -7.73
CA ARG A 103 2.08 8.28 -7.47
C ARG A 103 1.03 7.34 -6.92
N LEU A 104 0.51 7.68 -5.75
CA LEU A 104 -0.43 6.88 -4.99
C LEU A 104 -1.55 7.76 -4.45
N SER A 105 -2.77 7.26 -4.50
CA SER A 105 -3.93 7.87 -3.83
C SER A 105 -4.63 6.86 -2.93
N ILE A 106 -5.11 7.33 -1.79
CA ILE A 106 -5.80 6.50 -0.79
C ILE A 106 -7.15 7.12 -0.51
N ARG A 107 -8.17 6.28 -0.45
CA ARG A 107 -9.51 6.63 -0.01
C ARG A 107 -10.00 5.58 0.98
N PHE A 108 -10.08 5.95 2.24
CA PHE A 108 -10.68 5.09 3.25
C PHE A 108 -12.16 5.42 3.40
N SER A 109 -12.99 4.38 3.36
CA SER A 109 -14.42 4.45 3.61
C SER A 109 -14.78 3.63 4.85
N LEU A 110 -16.06 3.62 5.21
CA LEU A 110 -16.56 2.76 6.29
C LEU A 110 -16.46 1.26 5.96
N LEU A 111 -16.47 0.91 4.67
CA LEU A 111 -16.50 -0.48 4.22
C LEU A 111 -15.17 -0.98 3.66
N GLU A 112 -14.37 -0.09 3.07
CA GLU A 112 -13.14 -0.46 2.36
C GLU A 112 -12.01 0.53 2.63
N ARG A 113 -10.79 0.04 2.49
CA ARG A 113 -9.53 0.79 2.49
C ARG A 113 -8.97 0.73 1.08
N GLU A 114 -9.40 1.66 0.22
CA GLU A 114 -9.02 1.68 -1.19
C GLU A 114 -7.72 2.45 -1.38
N VAL A 115 -6.79 1.85 -2.09
CA VAL A 115 -5.52 2.44 -2.52
C VAL A 115 -5.41 2.31 -4.02
N ARG A 116 -4.97 3.37 -4.71
CA ARG A 116 -4.69 3.34 -6.13
C ARG A 116 -3.23 3.72 -6.37
N LEU A 117 -2.46 2.79 -6.90
CA LEU A 117 -1.09 3.02 -7.35
C LEU A 117 -1.13 3.30 -8.87
N GLU A 118 -0.93 4.57 -9.25
CA GLU A 118 -0.99 4.98 -10.65
C GLU A 118 0.31 4.67 -11.38
N ARG A 119 1.46 4.85 -10.70
CA ARG A 119 2.80 4.51 -11.20
C ARG A 119 3.76 4.32 -10.04
N GLY A 120 4.86 3.62 -10.33
CA GLY A 120 5.96 3.42 -9.40
C GLY A 120 5.79 2.18 -8.54
N GLU A 121 6.18 2.24 -7.28
CA GLU A 121 6.27 1.09 -6.39
C GLU A 121 5.95 1.49 -4.95
N ALA A 122 5.18 0.65 -4.29
CA ALA A 122 4.76 0.86 -2.91
C ALA A 122 4.70 -0.45 -2.13
N TYR A 123 5.30 -0.45 -0.96
CA TYR A 123 5.18 -1.53 0.01
C TYR A 123 4.14 -1.18 1.06
N PHE A 124 3.33 -2.16 1.42
CA PHE A 124 2.27 -2.05 2.40
C PHE A 124 2.44 -3.09 3.50
N GLY A 125 2.60 -2.63 4.75
CA GLY A 125 2.44 -3.46 5.94
C GLY A 125 1.04 -3.26 6.50
N VAL A 126 0.07 -4.08 6.05
CA VAL A 126 -1.35 -3.86 6.28
C VAL A 126 -1.77 -4.27 7.69
N ALA A 127 -2.34 -3.33 8.44
CA ALA A 127 -2.97 -3.61 9.73
C ALA A 127 -4.16 -4.57 9.56
N HIS A 128 -4.25 -5.60 10.43
CA HIS A 128 -5.27 -6.63 10.33
C HIS A 128 -6.67 -6.06 10.57
N ASN A 129 -7.56 -6.22 9.57
CA ASN A 129 -8.97 -5.89 9.71
C ASN A 129 -9.80 -6.68 8.69
N ALA A 130 -10.46 -7.74 9.16
CA ALA A 130 -11.25 -8.64 8.33
C ALA A 130 -12.56 -8.01 7.82
N LEU A 131 -13.10 -7.01 8.54
CA LEU A 131 -14.36 -6.34 8.19
C LEU A 131 -14.16 -5.23 7.14
N ARG A 132 -12.92 -4.73 7.00
CA ARG A 132 -12.57 -3.67 6.05
C ARG A 132 -11.33 -4.10 5.27
N PRO A 133 -11.50 -4.81 4.15
CA PRO A 133 -10.37 -5.25 3.33
C PRO A 133 -9.57 -4.05 2.80
N PHE A 134 -8.27 -4.25 2.65
CA PHE A 134 -7.34 -3.30 2.05
C PHE A 134 -7.17 -3.67 0.59
N VAL A 135 -7.61 -2.80 -0.30
CA VAL A 135 -7.67 -3.06 -1.74
C VAL A 135 -6.72 -2.12 -2.46
N VAL A 136 -5.66 -2.65 -3.03
CA VAL A 136 -4.73 -1.90 -3.90
C VAL A 136 -5.10 -2.16 -5.35
N THR A 137 -5.45 -1.09 -6.06
CA THR A 137 -5.66 -1.10 -7.50
C THR A 137 -4.43 -0.52 -8.18
N ALA A 138 -3.81 -1.28 -9.06
CA ALA A 138 -2.73 -0.86 -9.94
C ALA A 138 -3.12 -1.12 -11.40
N VAL A 139 -2.25 -0.79 -12.37
CA VAL A 139 -2.56 -0.97 -13.78
C VAL A 139 -2.84 -2.46 -14.08
N GLY A 140 -4.08 -2.76 -14.42
CA GLY A 140 -4.55 -4.10 -14.81
C GLY A 140 -4.74 -5.12 -13.68
N LEU A 141 -4.42 -4.78 -12.42
CA LEU A 141 -4.54 -5.69 -11.27
C LEU A 141 -5.20 -5.02 -10.06
N THR A 142 -5.90 -5.84 -9.28
CA THR A 142 -6.24 -5.54 -7.88
C THR A 142 -5.59 -6.55 -6.96
N ALA A 143 -5.06 -6.05 -5.83
CA ALA A 143 -4.53 -6.84 -4.74
C ALA A 143 -5.38 -6.58 -3.47
N THR A 144 -6.05 -7.60 -2.97
CA THR A 144 -6.90 -7.50 -1.76
C THR A 144 -6.25 -8.21 -0.59
N ALA A 145 -6.06 -7.49 0.50
CA ALA A 145 -5.40 -7.93 1.73
C ALA A 145 -6.30 -7.69 2.96
N VAL A 146 -6.08 -8.48 4.01
CA VAL A 146 -6.81 -8.35 5.29
C VAL A 146 -5.86 -7.99 6.44
N GLY A 147 -4.59 -8.41 6.33
CA GLY A 147 -3.55 -8.20 7.33
C GLY A 147 -2.28 -8.90 6.88
N THR A 148 -1.62 -8.34 5.90
CA THR A 148 -0.50 -8.94 5.15
C THR A 148 0.55 -7.89 4.87
N ALA A 149 1.77 -8.34 4.54
CA ALA A 149 2.81 -7.47 4.03
C ALA A 149 3.07 -7.81 2.56
N PHE A 150 3.06 -6.80 1.69
CA PHE A 150 3.27 -7.00 0.27
C PHE A 150 3.72 -5.71 -0.43
N ASP A 151 4.39 -5.88 -1.54
CA ASP A 151 4.84 -4.84 -2.44
C ASP A 151 4.01 -4.84 -3.73
N VAL A 152 3.73 -3.67 -4.28
CA VAL A 152 3.07 -3.50 -5.58
C VAL A 152 3.92 -2.56 -6.42
N ARG A 153 4.34 -3.04 -7.57
CA ARG A 153 5.09 -2.26 -8.56
C ARG A 153 4.32 -2.19 -9.87
N THR A 154 4.18 -1.00 -10.42
CA THR A 154 3.57 -0.78 -11.72
C THR A 154 4.49 0.03 -12.61
N GLY A 155 4.74 -0.48 -13.81
CA GLY A 155 5.56 0.13 -14.84
C GLY A 155 4.86 0.05 -16.21
N PRO A 156 5.50 0.56 -17.27
CA PRO A 156 4.91 0.58 -18.62
C PRO A 156 4.62 -0.83 -19.16
N ASP A 157 5.47 -1.81 -18.85
CA ASP A 157 5.42 -3.15 -19.43
C ASP A 157 4.76 -4.18 -18.54
N ALA A 158 4.76 -3.98 -17.23
CA ALA A 158 4.26 -4.95 -16.27
C ALA A 158 3.80 -4.32 -14.97
N THR A 159 2.83 -4.98 -14.33
CA THR A 159 2.46 -4.75 -12.93
C THR A 159 2.75 -6.01 -12.14
N ALA A 160 3.44 -5.87 -11.01
CA ALA A 160 3.84 -6.98 -10.16
C ALA A 160 3.36 -6.77 -8.73
N VAL A 161 2.97 -7.88 -8.07
CA VAL A 161 2.66 -7.93 -6.64
C VAL A 161 3.54 -8.99 -6.01
N THR A 162 4.36 -8.61 -5.02
CA THR A 162 5.22 -9.52 -4.26
C THR A 162 4.70 -9.63 -2.84
N VAL A 163 4.41 -10.82 -2.37
CA VAL A 163 3.88 -11.05 -1.02
C VAL A 163 5.02 -11.39 -0.07
N SER A 164 5.18 -10.58 0.98
CA SER A 164 6.22 -10.74 2.00
C SER A 164 5.75 -11.55 3.20
N ALA A 165 4.49 -11.33 3.63
CA ALA A 165 3.90 -12.08 4.74
C ALA A 165 2.41 -12.29 4.54
N GLY A 166 1.91 -13.49 4.91
CA GLY A 166 0.52 -13.86 4.75
C GLY A 166 0.14 -14.25 3.33
N TRP A 167 -1.03 -13.83 2.87
CA TRP A 167 -1.52 -14.07 1.52
C TRP A 167 -2.35 -12.88 1.01
N VAL A 168 -2.32 -12.66 -0.30
CA VAL A 168 -3.03 -11.59 -0.99
C VAL A 168 -3.87 -12.20 -2.11
N ARG A 169 -5.11 -11.77 -2.22
CA ARG A 169 -5.97 -12.14 -3.36
C ARG A 169 -5.70 -11.18 -4.49
N ILE A 170 -5.25 -11.70 -5.62
CA ILE A 170 -4.93 -10.94 -6.83
C ILE A 170 -6.00 -11.24 -7.86
N ALA A 171 -6.57 -10.19 -8.44
CA ALA A 171 -7.53 -10.30 -9.53
C ALA A 171 -7.16 -9.33 -10.66
N PRO A 172 -7.25 -9.75 -11.92
CA PRO A 172 -7.15 -8.84 -13.05
C PRO A 172 -8.31 -7.85 -13.04
N VAL A 173 -8.05 -6.60 -13.41
CA VAL A 173 -9.06 -5.58 -13.62
C VAL A 173 -9.18 -5.31 -15.11
N ALA A 174 -10.41 -5.28 -15.62
CA ALA A 174 -10.66 -4.83 -16.97
C ALA A 174 -10.21 -3.36 -17.09
N TYR A 175 -9.25 -3.10 -17.96
CA TYR A 175 -8.83 -1.75 -18.30
C TYR A 175 -9.65 -1.28 -19.51
N ASN A 176 -10.40 -0.19 -19.35
CA ASN A 176 -11.27 0.40 -20.39
C ASN A 176 -12.34 -0.55 -20.98
N ASP A 177 -13.23 -1.11 -20.16
CA ASP A 177 -14.40 -1.91 -20.57
C ASP A 177 -14.11 -3.12 -21.50
N ARG A 178 -12.85 -3.42 -21.75
CA ARG A 178 -12.46 -4.63 -22.50
C ARG A 178 -12.13 -5.73 -21.51
N ALA A 179 -13.13 -6.51 -21.17
CA ALA A 179 -13.05 -7.69 -20.30
C ALA A 179 -12.33 -8.86 -20.98
N ASP A 180 -11.05 -8.71 -21.35
CA ASP A 180 -10.28 -9.75 -22.05
C ASP A 180 -9.34 -10.56 -21.17
N VAL A 181 -9.32 -10.32 -19.85
CA VAL A 181 -8.57 -11.16 -18.91
C VAL A 181 -9.54 -11.82 -17.96
N ALA A 182 -10.22 -12.86 -18.44
CA ALA A 182 -11.05 -13.75 -17.62
C ALA A 182 -10.16 -14.72 -16.82
N ALA A 183 -9.20 -14.19 -16.04
CA ALA A 183 -8.46 -15.02 -15.10
C ALA A 183 -9.21 -15.02 -13.76
N ALA A 184 -9.46 -16.21 -13.23
CA ALA A 184 -10.04 -16.34 -11.90
C ALA A 184 -9.13 -15.67 -10.86
N PRO A 185 -9.69 -15.09 -9.78
CA PRO A 185 -8.90 -14.54 -8.69
C PRO A 185 -7.93 -15.60 -8.13
N PHE A 186 -6.69 -15.21 -7.95
CA PHE A 186 -5.62 -16.08 -7.49
C PHE A 186 -5.16 -15.65 -6.08
N ARG A 187 -4.75 -16.60 -5.23
CA ARG A 187 -4.14 -16.31 -3.93
C ARG A 187 -2.63 -16.45 -4.04
N ALA A 188 -1.93 -15.35 -3.86
CA ALA A 188 -0.47 -15.35 -3.72
C ALA A 188 -0.09 -15.44 -2.25
N HIS A 189 0.91 -16.24 -1.93
CA HIS A 189 1.45 -16.46 -0.60
C HIS A 189 2.82 -15.81 -0.43
N ALA A 190 3.29 -15.71 0.81
CA ALA A 190 4.62 -15.20 1.11
C ALA A 190 5.70 -15.91 0.27
N GLY A 191 6.65 -15.12 -0.25
CA GLY A 191 7.70 -15.56 -1.19
C GLY A 191 7.27 -15.61 -2.65
N GLN A 192 6.00 -15.34 -2.98
CA GLN A 192 5.52 -15.35 -4.35
C GLN A 192 5.42 -13.93 -4.92
N ARG A 193 5.85 -13.81 -6.18
CA ARG A 193 5.60 -12.64 -7.03
C ARG A 193 4.66 -13.01 -8.17
N VAL A 194 3.58 -12.26 -8.29
CA VAL A 194 2.62 -12.36 -9.41
C VAL A 194 2.84 -11.17 -10.31
N THR A 195 3.13 -11.42 -11.57
CA THR A 195 3.39 -10.38 -12.57
C THR A 195 2.35 -10.46 -13.69
N LEU A 196 1.70 -9.34 -13.98
CA LEU A 196 0.89 -9.15 -15.18
C LEU A 196 1.74 -8.44 -16.23
N LEU A 197 2.03 -9.13 -17.33
CA LEU A 197 2.68 -8.54 -18.49
C LEU A 197 1.62 -7.81 -19.33
N ALA A 198 1.79 -6.50 -19.50
CA ALA A 198 0.81 -5.64 -20.18
C ALA A 198 0.54 -6.07 -21.62
N ALA A 199 1.61 -6.35 -22.39
CA ALA A 199 1.50 -6.75 -23.79
C ALA A 199 0.85 -8.13 -23.99
N ALA A 200 1.17 -9.09 -23.13
CA ALA A 200 0.67 -10.47 -23.22
C ALA A 200 -0.66 -10.68 -22.51
N LYS A 201 -1.13 -9.73 -21.68
CA LYS A 201 -2.28 -9.85 -20.78
C LYS A 201 -2.24 -11.17 -19.98
N ARG A 202 -1.05 -11.60 -19.60
CA ARG A 202 -0.80 -12.90 -18.98
C ARG A 202 -0.24 -12.71 -17.58
N LEU A 203 -0.79 -13.46 -16.63
CA LEU A 203 -0.26 -13.59 -15.28
C LEU A 203 0.83 -14.65 -15.24
N SER A 204 1.94 -14.35 -14.61
CA SER A 204 2.99 -15.29 -14.23
C SER A 204 3.17 -15.27 -12.73
N VAL A 205 3.52 -16.43 -12.15
CA VAL A 205 3.81 -16.59 -10.72
C VAL A 205 5.21 -17.15 -10.59
N ALA A 206 6.04 -16.52 -9.77
CA ALA A 206 7.40 -16.95 -9.50
C ALA A 206 7.68 -16.90 -7.99
N GLN A 207 8.54 -17.78 -7.52
CA GLN A 207 9.16 -17.64 -6.20
C GLN A 207 10.27 -16.62 -6.29
N VAL A 208 10.38 -15.75 -5.29
CA VAL A 208 11.38 -14.70 -5.25
C VAL A 208 12.08 -14.65 -3.89
N ASP A 209 13.32 -14.21 -3.89
CA ASP A 209 14.01 -13.83 -2.67
C ASP A 209 13.42 -12.51 -2.16
N LEU A 210 12.82 -12.55 -0.98
CA LEU A 210 12.22 -11.38 -0.36
C LEU A 210 13.26 -10.34 0.05
N GLY A 211 14.47 -10.77 0.46
CA GLY A 211 15.55 -9.88 0.79
C GLY A 211 15.89 -8.98 -0.40
N ALA A 212 16.09 -9.57 -1.57
CA ALA A 212 16.36 -8.85 -2.80
C ALA A 212 15.16 -8.01 -3.26
N ALA A 213 13.93 -8.56 -3.15
CA ALA A 213 12.72 -7.89 -3.60
C ALA A 213 12.37 -6.62 -2.80
N GLU A 214 12.74 -6.57 -1.52
CA GLU A 214 12.45 -5.46 -0.61
C GLU A 214 13.68 -4.59 -0.31
N SER A 215 14.85 -4.91 -0.87
CA SER A 215 16.11 -4.22 -0.62
C SER A 215 16.03 -2.71 -0.89
N TRP A 216 15.20 -2.31 -1.87
CA TRP A 216 14.98 -0.91 -2.23
C TRP A 216 14.50 -0.04 -1.05
N ARG A 217 13.74 -0.63 -0.11
CA ARG A 217 13.26 0.05 1.09
C ARG A 217 14.42 0.53 1.98
N ASN A 218 15.55 -0.15 1.90
CA ASN A 218 16.77 0.20 2.63
C ASN A 218 17.76 1.01 1.77
N GLY A 219 17.32 1.48 0.60
CA GLY A 219 18.17 2.23 -0.32
C GLY A 219 19.23 1.37 -1.02
N VAL A 220 18.92 0.10 -1.24
CA VAL A 220 19.79 -0.86 -1.91
C VAL A 220 19.01 -1.54 -3.02
N LEU A 221 19.57 -1.60 -4.22
CA LEU A 221 18.97 -2.28 -5.37
C LEU A 221 19.82 -3.50 -5.70
N GLU A 222 19.19 -4.66 -5.82
CA GLU A 222 19.85 -5.92 -6.09
C GLU A 222 19.44 -6.46 -7.46
N PHE A 223 20.42 -6.83 -8.28
CA PHE A 223 20.21 -7.30 -9.64
C PHE A 223 20.94 -8.61 -9.88
N VAL A 224 20.29 -9.56 -10.56
CA VAL A 224 20.87 -10.85 -10.93
C VAL A 224 20.66 -11.10 -12.41
N GLY A 225 21.74 -11.01 -13.20
CA GLY A 225 21.75 -11.29 -14.63
C GLY A 225 20.82 -10.40 -15.46
N GLN A 226 20.51 -9.19 -15.00
CA GLN A 226 19.59 -8.28 -15.70
C GLN A 226 20.31 -7.50 -16.80
N PRO A 227 19.62 -7.15 -17.92
CA PRO A 227 20.16 -6.23 -18.91
C PRO A 227 20.54 -4.90 -18.27
N LEU A 228 21.68 -4.33 -18.65
CA LEU A 228 22.17 -3.07 -18.08
C LEU A 228 21.19 -1.92 -18.32
N GLN A 229 20.43 -1.96 -19.42
CA GLN A 229 19.34 -1.02 -19.68
C GLN A 229 18.28 -1.01 -18.55
N ASP A 230 17.88 -2.20 -18.09
CA ASP A 230 16.86 -2.33 -17.03
C ASP A 230 17.43 -1.90 -15.69
N VAL A 231 18.71 -2.24 -15.43
CA VAL A 231 19.44 -1.79 -14.22
C VAL A 231 19.53 -0.27 -14.19
N VAL A 232 19.97 0.36 -15.29
CA VAL A 232 20.07 1.82 -15.38
C VAL A 232 18.69 2.47 -15.22
N GLY A 233 17.66 1.93 -15.89
CA GLY A 233 16.29 2.45 -15.77
C GLY A 233 15.75 2.37 -14.33
N GLU A 234 16.12 1.34 -13.57
CA GLU A 234 15.76 1.23 -12.18
C GLU A 234 16.56 2.21 -11.31
N VAL A 235 17.88 2.27 -11.46
CA VAL A 235 18.75 3.19 -10.71
C VAL A 235 18.35 4.64 -10.96
N ASP A 236 17.98 4.99 -12.20
CA ASP A 236 17.57 6.33 -12.61
C ASP A 236 16.36 6.86 -11.80
N ARG A 237 15.44 5.96 -11.37
CA ARG A 237 14.34 6.33 -10.48
C ARG A 237 14.81 6.75 -9.08
N PHE A 238 15.88 6.13 -8.60
CA PHE A 238 16.41 6.32 -7.23
C PHE A 238 17.44 7.45 -7.12
N VAL A 239 17.80 8.09 -8.23
CA VAL A 239 18.74 9.20 -8.25
C VAL A 239 18.08 10.48 -8.78
N LYS A 240 18.61 11.64 -8.41
CA LYS A 240 18.08 12.93 -8.88
C LYS A 240 18.61 13.32 -10.27
N ARG A 241 19.68 12.68 -10.70
CA ARG A 241 20.37 12.98 -11.95
C ARG A 241 20.13 11.86 -12.94
N ARG A 242 19.66 12.20 -14.11
CA ARG A 242 19.33 11.24 -15.14
C ARG A 242 20.56 10.49 -15.63
N ILE A 243 20.43 9.18 -15.81
CA ILE A 243 21.49 8.32 -16.37
C ILE A 243 21.11 7.94 -17.78
N ILE A 244 22.01 8.19 -18.72
CA ILE A 244 21.82 7.93 -20.15
C ILE A 244 22.80 6.84 -20.57
N LEU A 245 22.27 5.70 -21.02
CA LEU A 245 23.05 4.54 -21.44
C LEU A 245 23.14 4.47 -22.96
N ALA A 246 24.37 4.31 -23.49
CA ALA A 246 24.59 4.11 -24.92
C ALA A 246 23.92 2.82 -25.41
N ALA A 247 23.36 2.84 -26.62
CA ALA A 247 22.62 1.72 -27.20
C ALA A 247 23.43 0.42 -27.28
N SER A 248 24.74 0.53 -27.52
CA SER A 248 25.66 -0.63 -27.58
C SER A 248 25.83 -1.38 -26.26
N LEU A 249 25.49 -0.76 -25.12
CA LEU A 249 25.67 -1.32 -23.77
C LEU A 249 24.37 -1.93 -23.20
N GLN A 250 23.24 -1.70 -23.84
CA GLN A 250 21.91 -2.03 -23.30
C GLN A 250 21.73 -3.50 -22.92
N ASN A 251 22.31 -4.40 -23.72
CA ASN A 251 22.15 -5.85 -23.55
C ASN A 251 23.21 -6.50 -22.65
N LEU A 252 24.18 -5.73 -22.13
CA LEU A 252 25.16 -6.26 -21.18
C LEU A 252 24.44 -6.77 -19.93
N ARG A 253 24.86 -7.91 -19.39
CA ARG A 253 24.27 -8.51 -18.21
C ARG A 253 24.97 -8.02 -16.95
N PHE A 254 24.19 -7.50 -16.00
CA PHE A 254 24.70 -7.03 -14.73
C PHE A 254 24.19 -7.92 -13.59
N THR A 255 25.11 -8.30 -12.70
CA THR A 255 24.79 -8.93 -11.40
C THR A 255 25.55 -8.18 -10.32
N GLY A 256 24.87 -7.75 -9.30
CA GLY A 256 25.45 -7.01 -8.21
C GLY A 256 24.44 -6.14 -7.49
N THR A 257 24.96 -5.37 -6.55
CA THR A 257 24.17 -4.47 -5.71
C THR A 257 24.51 -3.03 -6.04
N VAL A 258 23.51 -2.18 -6.14
CA VAL A 258 23.66 -0.74 -6.35
C VAL A 258 23.06 0.00 -5.17
N SER A 259 23.85 0.90 -4.59
CA SER A 259 23.35 1.83 -3.57
C SER A 259 23.20 3.21 -4.19
N PRO A 260 21.99 3.69 -4.53
CA PRO A 260 21.79 4.98 -5.17
C PRO A 260 22.40 6.17 -4.43
N GLY A 261 22.48 6.08 -3.11
CA GLY A 261 23.17 7.06 -2.25
C GLY A 261 24.69 7.10 -2.42
N LYS A 262 25.29 6.11 -3.13
CA LYS A 262 26.70 5.99 -3.48
C LYS A 262 26.84 5.73 -4.97
N LEU A 263 26.17 6.53 -5.78
CA LEU A 263 26.10 6.37 -7.23
C LEU A 263 27.47 6.36 -7.88
N GLU A 264 28.39 7.22 -7.41
CA GLU A 264 29.74 7.36 -7.92
C GLU A 264 30.51 6.05 -7.78
N ASP A 265 30.41 5.34 -6.66
CA ASP A 265 31.08 4.05 -6.45
C ASP A 265 30.62 3.00 -7.48
N TRP A 266 29.32 2.99 -7.78
CA TRP A 266 28.79 2.09 -8.79
C TRP A 266 29.24 2.45 -10.20
N LEU A 267 29.27 3.74 -10.55
CA LEU A 267 29.77 4.20 -11.85
C LEU A 267 31.26 3.87 -12.05
N GLU A 268 32.08 4.00 -11.01
CA GLU A 268 33.49 3.59 -11.07
C GLU A 268 33.62 2.06 -11.23
N ALA A 269 32.79 1.27 -10.53
CA ALA A 269 32.76 -0.17 -10.72
C ALA A 269 32.38 -0.57 -12.15
N LEU A 270 31.42 0.12 -12.77
CA LEU A 270 31.05 -0.13 -14.18
C LEU A 270 32.22 0.11 -15.16
N LYS A 271 33.01 1.16 -14.92
CA LYS A 271 34.22 1.43 -15.76
C LYS A 271 35.21 0.28 -15.71
N LEU A 272 35.35 -0.34 -14.51
CA LEU A 272 36.29 -1.45 -14.34
C LEU A 272 35.77 -2.76 -14.94
N ILE A 273 34.46 -3.03 -14.83
CA ILE A 273 33.87 -4.31 -15.25
C ILE A 273 33.62 -4.35 -16.76
N TYR A 274 33.11 -3.26 -17.33
CA TYR A 274 32.64 -3.26 -18.73
C TYR A 274 33.47 -2.39 -19.67
N ALA A 275 34.60 -1.84 -19.21
CA ALA A 275 35.42 -0.93 -19.99
C ALA A 275 34.60 0.22 -20.62
N VAL A 276 33.71 0.82 -19.85
CA VAL A 276 32.86 1.94 -20.27
C VAL A 276 33.47 3.27 -19.87
N GLU A 277 33.11 4.32 -20.59
CA GLU A 277 33.41 5.71 -20.24
C GLU A 277 32.19 6.34 -19.61
N VAL A 278 32.38 7.02 -18.47
CA VAL A 278 31.33 7.77 -17.80
C VAL A 278 31.63 9.25 -17.91
N VAL A 279 30.74 9.98 -18.56
CA VAL A 279 30.85 11.43 -18.78
C VAL A 279 29.77 12.11 -17.97
N ASP A 280 30.16 12.95 -17.02
CA ASP A 280 29.29 13.74 -16.22
C ASP A 280 29.07 15.11 -16.87
N GLU A 281 27.86 15.39 -17.39
CA GLU A 281 27.50 16.65 -18.01
C GLU A 281 26.73 17.59 -17.04
N GLY A 282 26.87 17.36 -15.75
CA GLY A 282 26.22 18.18 -14.73
C GLY A 282 24.68 18.09 -14.80
N THR A 283 24.03 19.20 -15.16
CA THR A 283 22.56 19.24 -15.27
C THR A 283 21.98 18.42 -16.41
N ASN A 284 22.76 18.10 -17.44
CA ASN A 284 22.33 17.31 -18.60
C ASN A 284 22.32 15.79 -18.30
N GLY A 285 22.90 15.35 -17.18
CA GLY A 285 22.90 13.98 -16.73
C GLY A 285 24.27 13.31 -16.79
N ILE A 286 24.25 11.99 -16.55
CA ILE A 286 25.42 11.13 -16.57
C ILE A 286 25.31 10.20 -17.78
N HIS A 287 26.27 10.29 -18.68
CA HIS A 287 26.32 9.46 -19.87
C HIS A 287 27.26 8.26 -19.64
N ILE A 288 26.77 7.05 -19.91
CA ILE A 288 27.55 5.81 -19.90
C ILE A 288 27.76 5.39 -21.36
N LEU A 289 28.99 5.50 -21.84
CA LEU A 289 29.38 5.30 -23.22
C LEU A 289 30.30 4.06 -23.35
N ALA A 290 30.28 3.41 -24.51
CA ALA A 290 31.27 2.36 -24.81
C ALA A 290 32.64 2.97 -25.02
N HIS A 291 33.68 2.37 -24.44
CA HIS A 291 35.05 2.84 -24.62
C HIS A 291 35.45 2.82 -26.10
N GLY A 292 35.86 3.97 -26.66
CA GLY A 292 36.26 4.09 -28.06
C GLY A 292 35.26 4.71 -29.03
N HIS A 293 34.08 5.17 -28.57
CA HIS A 293 33.07 5.74 -29.49
C HIS A 293 33.22 7.25 -29.76
N ASP A 294 34.07 7.97 -29.07
CA ASP A 294 34.14 9.46 -29.15
C ASP A 294 35.36 10.01 -29.97
N SER A 295 36.09 9.16 -30.68
CA SER A 295 37.12 9.68 -31.61
C SER A 295 36.54 10.33 -32.89
N ALA A 296 35.22 10.16 -33.15
CA ALA A 296 34.58 10.67 -34.36
C ALA A 296 33.91 12.05 -34.21
N ARG A 297 33.58 12.49 -32.98
CA ARG A 297 32.82 13.74 -32.73
C ARG A 297 33.70 14.98 -32.56
N LYS A 298 35.01 14.80 -32.32
CA LYS A 298 35.97 15.91 -32.12
C LYS A 298 36.64 16.40 -33.41
N ARG A 299 36.23 15.90 -34.57
CA ARG A 299 36.79 16.27 -35.89
C ARG A 299 35.76 16.84 -36.87
N ARG A 300 34.73 17.55 -36.39
CA ARG A 300 33.90 18.39 -37.26
C ARG A 300 33.68 19.76 -36.66
#